data_264d3f2427bde337b6334893ef32b8aa
#
_entry.id   264d3f2427bde337b6334893ef32b8aa
#
_cell.length_a   1.000
_cell.length_b   1.000
_cell.length_c   1.000
_cell.angle_alpha   90.00
_cell.angle_beta   90.00
_cell.angle_gamma   90.00
#
_symmetry.space_group_name_H-M   'P 1'
#
loop_
_entity.id
_entity.type
_entity.pdbx_description
1 polymer ?
#
loop_
_entity_poly.entity_id
_entity_poly.type
_entity_poly.pdbx_seq_one_letter_code
_entity_poly.pdbx_strand_id
1 'polypeptide(L)'
;MISVRHRSHGFTLAELITVIAIIGILAAVAMPLASFGLRREKEIELREALRRITGAIDTYHQLRIAGNPGGAGGVGVGGVNTQANPMVAIKKPPDLGQGEYPKTLDELVKLIELNNGKKIRLLRERDLIDPMTGKNDWITLSDTDDPDTSSSDENNVFEVHCPSQALALDGKTHYNEW
;
A
#
# COMPACT_ATOMS: atom_id res chain seq x y z
N MET A 1 63.22 -24.74 -28.38
CA MET A 1 61.85 -24.23 -28.43
C MET A 1 60.90 -25.41 -28.32
N ILE A 2 60.30 -25.66 -27.14
CA ILE A 2 59.38 -26.80 -26.93
C ILE A 2 57.97 -26.25 -27.12
N SER A 3 57.31 -26.66 -28.22
CA SER A 3 55.90 -26.30 -28.49
C SER A 3 54.99 -27.19 -27.67
N VAL A 4 54.36 -26.62 -26.63
CA VAL A 4 53.31 -27.29 -25.84
C VAL A 4 52.02 -27.31 -26.65
N ARG A 5 51.70 -28.47 -27.22
CA ARG A 5 50.45 -28.70 -27.92
C ARG A 5 49.29 -28.80 -26.90
N HIS A 6 48.50 -27.76 -26.77
CA HIS A 6 47.25 -27.81 -26.00
C HIS A 6 46.29 -28.76 -26.72
N ARG A 7 45.97 -29.88 -26.09
CA ARG A 7 44.89 -30.79 -26.49
C ARG A 7 43.57 -30.13 -26.09
N SER A 8 42.84 -29.60 -27.04
CA SER A 8 41.46 -29.19 -26.87
C SER A 8 40.60 -30.46 -26.79
N HIS A 9 40.07 -30.77 -25.60
CA HIS A 9 39.08 -31.82 -25.43
C HIS A 9 37.72 -31.25 -25.87
N GLY A 10 37.12 -31.82 -26.91
CA GLY A 10 35.73 -31.49 -27.30
C GLY A 10 34.74 -32.22 -26.40
N PHE A 11 33.63 -31.60 -26.09
CA PHE A 11 32.52 -32.21 -25.34
C PHE A 11 31.88 -33.34 -26.12
N THR A 12 31.54 -34.43 -25.45
CA THR A 12 30.78 -35.52 -26.06
C THR A 12 29.29 -35.17 -26.12
N LEU A 13 28.61 -35.73 -27.11
CA LEU A 13 27.14 -35.52 -27.27
C LEU A 13 26.38 -36.01 -26.00
N ALA A 14 26.82 -37.10 -25.40
CA ALA A 14 26.25 -37.62 -24.15
C ALA A 14 26.39 -36.66 -22.98
N GLU A 15 27.54 -35.99 -22.84
CA GLU A 15 27.78 -34.99 -21.80
C GLU A 15 26.89 -33.77 -21.95
N LEU A 16 26.66 -33.29 -23.21
CA LEU A 16 25.76 -32.22 -23.49
C LEU A 16 24.30 -32.56 -23.13
N ILE A 17 23.84 -33.77 -23.48
CA ILE A 17 22.48 -34.24 -23.14
C ILE A 17 22.29 -34.35 -21.64
N THR A 18 23.25 -34.88 -20.90
CA THR A 18 23.15 -35.00 -19.43
C THR A 18 23.13 -33.65 -18.74
N VAL A 19 23.91 -32.67 -19.21
CA VAL A 19 23.88 -31.30 -18.67
C VAL A 19 22.52 -30.62 -18.93
N ILE A 20 21.97 -30.73 -20.13
CA ILE A 20 20.65 -30.15 -20.46
C ILE A 20 19.55 -30.83 -19.63
N ALA A 21 19.63 -32.16 -19.42
CA ALA A 21 18.64 -32.85 -18.60
C ALA A 21 18.68 -32.38 -17.13
N ILE A 22 19.88 -32.21 -16.55
CA ILE A 22 20.02 -31.70 -15.17
C ILE A 22 19.51 -30.26 -15.06
N ILE A 23 19.88 -29.38 -15.99
CA ILE A 23 19.40 -27.99 -16.01
C ILE A 23 17.87 -27.94 -16.15
N GLY A 24 17.29 -28.79 -17.01
CA GLY A 24 15.84 -28.88 -17.20
C GLY A 24 15.09 -29.23 -15.91
N ILE A 25 15.60 -30.21 -15.15
CA ILE A 25 15.03 -30.62 -13.86
C ILE A 25 15.13 -29.47 -12.84
N LEU A 26 16.30 -28.83 -12.74
CA LEU A 26 16.51 -27.71 -11.83
C LEU A 26 15.61 -26.50 -12.19
N ALA A 27 15.48 -26.18 -13.48
CA ALA A 27 14.62 -25.11 -13.95
C ALA A 27 13.13 -25.37 -13.65
N ALA A 28 12.68 -26.61 -13.76
CA ALA A 28 11.30 -26.99 -13.46
C ALA A 28 10.89 -26.71 -12.00
N VAL A 29 11.85 -26.83 -11.06
CA VAL A 29 11.61 -26.53 -9.64
C VAL A 29 11.80 -25.06 -9.32
N ALA A 30 12.73 -24.38 -9.99
CA ALA A 30 13.05 -22.98 -9.71
C ALA A 30 11.91 -21.99 -10.09
N MET A 31 11.20 -22.24 -11.20
CA MET A 31 10.10 -21.36 -11.67
C MET A 31 8.96 -21.18 -10.66
N PRO A 32 8.35 -22.23 -10.10
CA PRO A 32 7.26 -22.07 -9.13
C PRO A 32 7.75 -21.38 -7.85
N LEU A 33 8.98 -21.69 -7.40
CA LEU A 33 9.53 -21.08 -6.19
C LEU A 33 9.71 -19.57 -6.33
N ALA A 34 10.19 -19.10 -7.47
CA ALA A 34 10.35 -17.68 -7.76
C ALA A 34 9.00 -16.93 -7.76
N SER A 35 7.94 -17.53 -8.30
CA SER A 35 6.62 -16.91 -8.34
C SER A 35 5.99 -16.76 -6.94
N PHE A 36 6.21 -17.69 -6.03
CA PHE A 36 5.77 -17.58 -4.64
C PHE A 36 6.51 -16.45 -3.90
N GLY A 37 7.81 -16.29 -4.13
CA GLY A 37 8.61 -15.21 -3.55
C GLY A 37 8.07 -13.82 -3.92
N LEU A 38 7.81 -13.60 -5.21
CA LEU A 38 7.26 -12.33 -5.72
C LEU A 38 5.85 -12.02 -5.18
N ARG A 39 4.99 -13.03 -5.05
CA ARG A 39 3.66 -12.84 -4.46
C ARG A 39 3.75 -12.43 -3.00
N ARG A 40 4.63 -13.07 -2.22
CA ARG A 40 4.83 -12.73 -0.81
C ARG A 40 5.34 -11.30 -0.63
N GLU A 41 6.25 -10.86 -1.48
CA GLU A 41 6.75 -9.48 -1.47
C GLU A 41 5.61 -8.48 -1.70
N LYS A 42 4.80 -8.71 -2.74
CA LYS A 42 3.63 -7.88 -3.04
C LYS A 42 2.59 -7.83 -1.90
N GLU A 43 2.35 -8.95 -1.20
CA GLU A 43 1.46 -8.97 -0.04
C GLU A 43 1.98 -8.12 1.12
N ILE A 44 3.28 -8.16 1.36
CA ILE A 44 3.91 -7.34 2.40
C ILE A 44 3.78 -5.86 2.03
N GLU A 45 4.08 -5.51 0.77
CA GLU A 45 3.93 -4.15 0.26
C GLU A 45 2.48 -3.67 0.34
N LEU A 46 1.50 -4.52 0.00
CA LEU A 46 0.07 -4.19 0.08
C LEU A 46 -0.34 -3.86 1.51
N ARG A 47 0.01 -4.71 2.48
CA ARG A 47 -0.30 -4.46 3.90
C ARG A 47 0.36 -3.17 4.42
N GLU A 48 1.56 -2.89 3.96
CA GLU A 48 2.25 -1.66 4.33
C GLU A 48 1.60 -0.43 3.68
N ALA A 49 1.16 -0.53 2.42
CA ALA A 49 0.43 0.52 1.73
C ALA A 49 -0.91 0.82 2.43
N LEU A 50 -1.70 -0.21 2.71
CA LEU A 50 -2.97 -0.07 3.45
C LEU A 50 -2.76 0.61 4.81
N ARG A 51 -1.79 0.16 5.60
CA ARG A 51 -1.48 0.79 6.90
C ARG A 51 -1.07 2.25 6.77
N ARG A 52 -0.30 2.61 5.73
CA ARG A 52 0.10 3.99 5.48
C ARG A 52 -1.09 4.87 5.10
N ILE A 53 -1.96 4.37 4.22
CA ILE A 53 -3.14 5.11 3.78
C ILE A 53 -4.12 5.28 4.93
N THR A 54 -4.47 4.21 5.66
CA THR A 54 -5.35 4.27 6.82
C THR A 54 -4.79 5.19 7.91
N GLY A 55 -3.48 5.08 8.21
CA GLY A 55 -2.83 5.99 9.18
C GLY A 55 -2.83 7.45 8.74
N ALA A 56 -2.80 7.74 7.44
CA ALA A 56 -2.92 9.10 6.93
C ALA A 56 -4.36 9.62 7.03
N ILE A 57 -5.37 8.77 6.77
CA ILE A 57 -6.79 9.09 6.98
C ILE A 57 -7.06 9.42 8.44
N ASP A 58 -6.59 8.58 9.37
CA ASP A 58 -6.71 8.78 10.80
C ASP A 58 -6.04 10.07 11.25
N THR A 59 -4.84 10.36 10.73
CA THR A 59 -4.13 11.60 11.03
C THR A 59 -4.89 12.82 10.52
N TYR A 60 -5.44 12.74 9.32
CA TYR A 60 -6.27 13.81 8.75
C TYR A 60 -7.50 14.06 9.64
N HIS A 61 -8.21 13.01 10.01
CA HIS A 61 -9.37 13.05 10.90
C HIS A 61 -9.02 13.69 12.26
N GLN A 62 -7.94 13.27 12.90
CA GLN A 62 -7.49 13.85 14.17
C GLN A 62 -7.17 15.34 14.05
N LEU A 63 -6.51 15.76 12.96
CA LEU A 63 -6.20 17.16 12.70
C LEU A 63 -7.46 18.00 12.44
N ARG A 64 -8.49 17.40 11.87
CA ARG A 64 -9.80 18.04 11.65
C ARG A 64 -10.56 18.25 12.96
N ILE A 65 -10.60 17.21 13.82
CA ILE A 65 -11.26 17.26 15.13
C ILE A 65 -10.54 18.21 16.09
N ALA A 66 -9.21 18.22 16.08
CA ALA A 66 -8.43 19.10 16.94
C ALA A 66 -8.73 20.60 16.73
N GLY A 67 -9.25 20.95 15.55
CA GLY A 67 -9.74 22.31 15.24
C GLY A 67 -11.15 22.60 15.70
N ASN A 68 -11.89 21.61 16.20
CA ASN A 68 -13.28 21.77 16.62
C ASN A 68 -13.36 21.82 18.17
N PRO A 69 -13.69 22.95 18.81
CA PRO A 69 -13.73 23.09 20.26
C PRO A 69 -14.78 22.23 20.98
N GLY A 70 -15.60 21.48 20.24
CA GLY A 70 -16.61 20.55 20.77
C GLY A 70 -16.28 19.06 20.57
N GLY A 71 -15.16 18.73 19.93
CA GLY A 71 -14.76 17.33 19.69
C GLY A 71 -14.15 16.69 20.91
N ALA A 72 -14.81 15.67 21.45
CA ALA A 72 -14.33 14.89 22.59
C ALA A 72 -13.05 14.13 22.25
N GLY A 73 -12.04 14.36 23.07
CA GLY A 73 -10.90 13.51 23.40
C GLY A 73 -10.34 12.57 22.34
N GLY A 74 -9.31 13.00 21.64
CA GLY A 74 -8.56 12.15 20.73
C GLY A 74 -7.90 10.96 21.44
N VAL A 75 -8.22 9.76 21.00
CA VAL A 75 -7.49 8.55 21.32
C VAL A 75 -6.24 8.52 20.46
N GLY A 76 -5.06 8.67 21.08
CA GLY A 76 -3.79 8.66 20.35
C GLY A 76 -3.49 7.28 19.75
N VAL A 77 -3.50 7.19 18.45
CA VAL A 77 -2.90 6.08 17.72
C VAL A 77 -1.55 6.55 17.19
N GLY A 78 -0.48 5.87 17.58
CA GLY A 78 0.86 6.11 17.02
C GLY A 78 1.75 7.14 17.72
N GLY A 79 1.63 7.33 19.05
CA GLY A 79 2.66 8.00 19.85
C GLY A 79 2.77 9.52 19.70
N VAL A 80 1.87 10.16 18.98
CA VAL A 80 1.71 11.61 19.01
C VAL A 80 0.64 11.96 20.03
N ASN A 81 1.07 12.49 21.17
CA ASN A 81 0.20 12.96 22.24
C ASN A 81 -0.53 14.25 21.74
N THR A 82 -1.54 14.07 20.91
CA THR A 82 -2.41 15.14 20.45
C THR A 82 -3.45 15.47 21.54
N GLN A 83 -2.95 16.03 22.63
CA GLN A 83 -3.83 16.90 23.41
C GLN A 83 -4.30 17.99 22.44
N ALA A 84 -5.64 18.16 22.36
CA ALA A 84 -6.28 19.08 21.44
C ALA A 84 -5.59 20.45 21.47
N ASN A 85 -4.59 20.62 20.62
CA ASN A 85 -3.89 21.89 20.44
C ASN A 85 -4.45 22.51 19.17
N PRO A 86 -5.34 23.50 19.29
CA PRO A 86 -6.00 24.14 18.13
C PRO A 86 -4.99 24.77 17.16
N MET A 87 -3.73 24.95 17.55
CA MET A 87 -2.67 25.45 16.67
C MET A 87 -2.19 24.39 15.66
N VAL A 88 -2.40 23.09 15.93
CA VAL A 88 -1.99 21.98 15.06
C VAL A 88 -3.12 21.50 14.15
N ALA A 89 -4.32 22.04 14.33
CA ALA A 89 -5.48 21.69 13.50
C ALA A 89 -5.34 22.19 12.07
N ILE A 90 -6.03 21.49 11.15
CA ILE A 90 -6.15 21.93 9.76
C ILE A 90 -6.91 23.26 9.75
N LYS A 91 -6.37 24.25 9.02
CA LYS A 91 -7.05 25.53 8.79
C LYS A 91 -8.38 25.23 8.06
N LYS A 92 -9.47 25.43 8.78
CA LYS A 92 -10.81 25.08 8.29
C LYS A 92 -11.17 25.96 7.10
N PRO A 93 -11.45 25.41 5.92
CA PRO A 93 -12.07 26.19 4.86
C PRO A 93 -13.47 26.65 5.32
N PRO A 94 -13.99 27.77 4.80
CA PRO A 94 -15.27 28.35 5.24
C PRO A 94 -16.51 27.48 4.98
N ASP A 95 -16.38 26.39 4.23
CA ASP A 95 -17.48 25.45 3.96
C ASP A 95 -17.67 24.46 5.12
N LEU A 96 -18.64 24.76 5.92
CA LEU A 96 -18.95 24.22 7.24
C LEU A 96 -19.79 22.93 7.25
N GLY A 97 -19.94 22.23 6.14
CA GLY A 97 -20.84 21.07 6.05
C GLY A 97 -20.17 19.73 5.76
N GLN A 98 -18.85 19.70 5.71
CA GLN A 98 -18.16 18.54 5.18
C GLN A 98 -17.42 17.76 6.27
N GLY A 99 -17.67 16.45 6.26
CA GLY A 99 -17.24 15.47 7.21
C GLY A 99 -15.81 15.59 7.74
N GLU A 100 -15.56 14.92 8.82
CA GLU A 100 -14.28 14.89 9.52
C GLU A 100 -13.20 14.11 8.75
N TYR A 101 -13.61 13.37 7.70
CA TYR A 101 -12.75 12.57 6.81
C TYR A 101 -12.45 13.29 5.48
N PRO A 102 -11.36 12.93 4.78
CA PRO A 102 -11.04 13.50 3.47
C PRO A 102 -12.08 13.06 2.42
N LYS A 103 -12.37 13.91 1.44
CA LYS A 103 -13.28 13.54 0.34
C LYS A 103 -12.68 12.56 -0.63
N THR A 104 -11.39 12.67 -0.87
CA THR A 104 -10.64 11.82 -1.80
C THR A 104 -9.25 11.54 -1.24
N LEU A 105 -8.64 10.43 -1.64
CA LEU A 105 -7.26 10.11 -1.29
C LEU A 105 -6.27 11.17 -1.78
N ASP A 106 -6.58 11.87 -2.86
CA ASP A 106 -5.74 12.95 -3.40
C ASP A 106 -5.59 14.14 -2.45
N GLU A 107 -6.55 14.35 -1.55
CA GLU A 107 -6.42 15.40 -0.53
C GLU A 107 -5.27 15.14 0.44
N LEU A 108 -4.99 13.87 0.72
CA LEU A 108 -3.89 13.47 1.62
C LEU A 108 -2.51 13.69 0.99
N VAL A 109 -2.44 13.74 -0.34
CA VAL A 109 -1.20 14.01 -1.09
C VAL A 109 -0.95 15.51 -1.23
N LYS A 110 -1.99 16.34 -1.21
CA LYS A 110 -1.85 17.80 -1.28
C LYS A 110 -1.24 18.37 -0.01
N LEU A 111 -0.70 19.57 -0.12
CA LEU A 111 -0.20 20.31 1.02
C LEU A 111 -1.38 20.87 1.84
N ILE A 112 -1.51 20.39 3.07
CA ILE A 112 -2.53 20.78 4.02
C ILE A 112 -1.96 21.91 4.89
N GLU A 113 -2.64 23.06 4.94
CA GLU A 113 -2.24 24.18 5.78
C GLU A 113 -2.87 24.05 7.17
N LEU A 114 -2.03 24.12 8.19
CA LEU A 114 -2.43 24.11 9.59
C LEU A 114 -2.70 25.53 10.10
N ASN A 115 -3.44 25.66 11.20
CA ASN A 115 -3.75 26.93 11.84
C ASN A 115 -2.52 27.73 12.25
N ASN A 116 -1.40 27.06 12.53
CA ASN A 116 -0.10 27.68 12.82
C ASN A 116 0.67 28.17 11.59
N GLY A 117 0.06 28.08 10.38
CA GLY A 117 0.69 28.45 9.10
C GLY A 117 1.68 27.41 8.56
N LYS A 118 1.91 26.29 9.26
CA LYS A 118 2.73 25.20 8.78
C LYS A 118 1.97 24.38 7.73
N LYS A 119 2.68 23.98 6.67
CA LYS A 119 2.12 23.09 5.65
C LYS A 119 2.68 21.67 5.83
N ILE A 120 1.80 20.69 5.81
CA ILE A 120 2.16 19.28 5.93
C ILE A 120 1.60 18.51 4.73
N ARG A 121 2.20 17.36 4.46
CA ARG A 121 1.70 16.37 3.50
C ARG A 121 1.62 15.04 4.21
N LEU A 122 0.51 14.35 4.13
CA LEU A 122 0.28 13.09 4.83
C LEU A 122 0.73 11.88 4.01
N LEU A 123 0.49 11.91 2.69
CA LEU A 123 0.91 10.85 1.77
C LEU A 123 1.71 11.42 0.60
N ARG A 124 2.48 10.56 -0.07
CA ARG A 124 3.14 10.86 -1.34
C ARG A 124 2.37 10.19 -2.48
N GLU A 125 2.43 10.73 -3.69
CA GLU A 125 1.76 10.16 -4.87
C GLU A 125 2.08 8.67 -5.09
N ARG A 126 3.34 8.27 -4.85
CA ARG A 126 3.77 6.88 -4.96
C ARG A 126 3.07 5.94 -3.96
N ASP A 127 2.65 6.46 -2.80
CA ASP A 127 2.01 5.68 -1.75
C ASP A 127 0.53 5.37 -2.08
N LEU A 128 -0.02 6.02 -3.12
CA LEU A 128 -1.34 5.73 -3.69
C LEU A 128 -1.34 4.63 -4.75
N ILE A 129 -0.18 4.11 -5.13
CA ILE A 129 -0.10 3.03 -6.12
C ILE A 129 -0.30 1.70 -5.40
N ASP A 130 -1.36 0.97 -5.80
CA ASP A 130 -1.60 -0.39 -5.30
C ASP A 130 -0.52 -1.36 -5.85
N PRO A 131 0.24 -2.05 -4.99
CA PRO A 131 1.26 -3.00 -5.42
C PRO A 131 0.73 -4.20 -6.21
N MET A 132 -0.57 -4.53 -6.06
CA MET A 132 -1.18 -5.67 -6.75
C MET A 132 -1.55 -5.31 -8.19
N THR A 133 -2.19 -4.15 -8.40
CA THR A 133 -2.66 -3.69 -9.72
C THR A 133 -1.66 -2.78 -10.43
N GLY A 134 -0.76 -2.14 -9.70
CA GLY A 134 0.19 -1.14 -10.21
C GLY A 134 -0.47 0.19 -10.57
N LYS A 135 -1.69 0.46 -10.10
CA LYS A 135 -2.49 1.65 -10.38
C LYS A 135 -2.96 2.32 -9.10
N ASN A 136 -3.50 3.53 -9.24
CA ASN A 136 -4.23 4.21 -8.17
C ASN A 136 -5.73 3.93 -8.36
N ASP A 137 -6.16 2.72 -8.03
CA ASP A 137 -7.52 2.21 -8.23
C ASP A 137 -8.11 1.61 -6.94
N TRP A 138 -7.73 2.15 -5.79
CA TRP A 138 -8.25 1.74 -4.50
C TRP A 138 -9.77 1.84 -4.43
N ILE A 139 -10.40 0.85 -3.81
CA ILE A 139 -11.80 0.93 -3.41
C ILE A 139 -11.84 1.74 -2.12
N THR A 140 -12.63 2.81 -2.11
CA THR A 140 -12.80 3.68 -0.93
C THR A 140 -14.21 3.50 -0.39
N LEU A 141 -14.37 3.41 0.92
CA LEU A 141 -15.66 3.38 1.60
C LEU A 141 -15.82 4.62 2.46
N SER A 142 -17.05 5.10 2.54
CA SER A 142 -17.46 6.21 3.40
C SER A 142 -17.76 5.72 4.81
N ASP A 143 -17.76 6.60 5.80
CA ASP A 143 -18.18 6.32 7.17
C ASP A 143 -19.67 5.97 7.31
N THR A 144 -20.47 6.26 6.28
CA THR A 144 -21.91 5.94 6.20
C THR A 144 -22.20 4.67 5.40
N ASP A 145 -21.20 4.12 4.70
CA ASP A 145 -21.36 2.91 3.90
C ASP A 145 -21.42 1.65 4.78
N ASP A 146 -22.09 0.62 4.28
CA ASP A 146 -22.04 -0.71 4.89
C ASP A 146 -20.65 -1.33 4.64
N PRO A 147 -19.98 -1.89 5.66
CA PRO A 147 -18.66 -2.53 5.52
C PRO A 147 -18.56 -3.62 4.45
N ASP A 148 -19.68 -4.27 4.15
CA ASP A 148 -19.73 -5.33 3.14
C ASP A 148 -20.04 -4.82 1.72
N THR A 149 -20.20 -3.51 1.54
CA THR A 149 -20.47 -2.94 0.21
C THR A 149 -19.22 -2.81 -0.64
N SER A 150 -19.36 -3.05 -1.93
CA SER A 150 -18.28 -2.84 -2.91
C SER A 150 -18.35 -1.49 -3.63
N SER A 151 -19.34 -0.66 -3.28
CA SER A 151 -19.56 0.64 -3.90
C SER A 151 -19.78 1.70 -2.82
N SER A 152 -18.98 2.76 -2.86
CA SER A 152 -19.11 3.89 -1.97
C SER A 152 -20.15 4.91 -2.47
N ASP A 153 -20.74 5.66 -1.55
CA ASP A 153 -21.52 6.85 -1.83
C ASP A 153 -20.66 8.08 -2.21
N GLU A 154 -19.31 7.93 -2.19
CA GLU A 154 -18.29 8.93 -2.52
C GLU A 154 -18.37 10.23 -1.68
N ASN A 155 -19.03 10.20 -0.53
CA ASN A 155 -19.14 11.37 0.34
C ASN A 155 -17.82 11.71 1.02
N ASN A 156 -17.09 10.69 1.48
CA ASN A 156 -15.78 10.81 2.12
C ASN A 156 -15.00 9.48 2.01
N VAL A 157 -13.76 9.48 2.48
CA VAL A 157 -12.91 8.28 2.53
C VAL A 157 -12.63 7.96 3.99
N PHE A 158 -13.28 6.91 4.48
CA PHE A 158 -13.10 6.36 5.81
C PHE A 158 -12.20 5.12 5.78
N GLU A 159 -12.46 4.21 4.85
CA GLU A 159 -11.75 2.94 4.70
C GLU A 159 -11.29 2.72 3.25
N VAL A 160 -10.24 1.92 3.07
CA VAL A 160 -9.63 1.67 1.77
C VAL A 160 -9.33 0.18 1.63
N HIS A 161 -9.76 -0.40 0.51
CA HIS A 161 -9.51 -1.79 0.15
C HIS A 161 -8.78 -1.92 -1.19
N CYS A 162 -8.07 -3.05 -1.35
CA CYS A 162 -7.46 -3.41 -2.63
C CYS A 162 -8.55 -3.88 -3.62
N PRO A 163 -8.54 -3.45 -4.89
CA PRO A 163 -9.52 -3.89 -5.89
C PRO A 163 -9.28 -5.33 -6.38
N SER A 164 -8.15 -5.94 -6.05
CA SER A 164 -7.79 -7.27 -6.52
C SER A 164 -8.61 -8.35 -5.81
N GLN A 165 -9.36 -9.14 -6.57
CA GLN A 165 -10.10 -10.32 -6.08
C GLN A 165 -9.25 -11.59 -6.05
N ALA A 166 -7.95 -11.50 -6.29
CA ALA A 166 -7.08 -12.67 -6.26
C ALA A 166 -6.97 -13.24 -4.85
N LEU A 167 -6.81 -14.55 -4.76
CA LEU A 167 -6.64 -15.26 -3.50
C LEU A 167 -5.25 -14.98 -2.92
N ALA A 168 -5.19 -14.65 -1.64
CA ALA A 168 -3.96 -14.45 -0.90
C ALA A 168 -3.18 -15.76 -0.73
N LEU A 169 -1.92 -15.68 -0.31
CA LEU A 169 -1.05 -16.85 -0.10
C LEU A 169 -1.53 -17.76 1.04
N ASP A 170 -2.40 -17.27 1.92
CA ASP A 170 -3.04 -18.09 2.97
C ASP A 170 -4.06 -19.08 2.40
N GLY A 171 -4.45 -18.93 1.13
CA GLY A 171 -5.39 -19.77 0.42
C GLY A 171 -6.84 -19.66 0.92
N LYS A 172 -7.18 -18.62 1.69
CA LYS A 172 -8.49 -18.44 2.32
C LYS A 172 -9.10 -17.08 2.06
N THR A 173 -8.33 -16.02 2.17
CA THR A 173 -8.80 -14.63 2.05
C THR A 173 -8.50 -14.06 0.68
N HIS A 174 -9.34 -13.14 0.23
CA HIS A 174 -9.10 -12.36 -1.00
C HIS A 174 -8.47 -10.99 -0.64
N TYR A 175 -7.68 -10.42 -1.56
CA TYR A 175 -7.02 -9.13 -1.29
C TYR A 175 -7.99 -7.97 -1.13
N ASN A 176 -9.19 -8.05 -1.71
CA ASN A 176 -10.24 -7.05 -1.55
C ASN A 176 -10.93 -7.10 -0.17
N GLU A 177 -10.62 -8.09 0.66
CA GLU A 177 -11.08 -8.21 2.04
C GLU A 177 -10.07 -7.61 3.06
N TRP A 178 -8.96 -7.07 2.54
CA TRP A 178 -7.87 -6.51 3.36
C TRP A 178 -8.00 -5.01 3.52
#